data_fb448e7d7d359bc90b3140614501acd2
#
_entry.id   fb448e7d7d359bc90b3140614501acd2
#
_cell.length_a   1.000
_cell.length_b   1.000
_cell.length_c   1.000
_cell.angle_alpha   90.00
_cell.angle_beta   90.00
_cell.angle_gamma   90.00
#
_symmetry.space_group_name_H-M   'P 1'
#
loop_
_entity.id
_entity.type
_entity.pdbx_description
1 polymer ?
#
loop_
_entity_poly.entity_id
_entity_poly.type
_entity_poly.pdbx_seq_one_letter_code
_entity_poly.pdbx_strand_id
1 'polypeptide(L)'
;AIDMTEQARLGKLDPVIGREDEIRSTIRVLARRIKSNPCLIGEPGIGKTAIIEGVAQRIIDEDVPSILKNSKLFSLDLAALTAGAKYKGDFEERLKGVIKEIEENSEKQLIILFIDEIHMLMGNGKDDAANILKPALSRGGLKVIGATTNNEYRAIIEKDGAFERRFQTINVAEPTVRQTVAILRGLQPKYEIHHGVRILDSALVTAAQLAKRYLPYRRLPDSALDLVD
;
A
#
# COMPACT_ATOMS: atom_id res chain seq x y z
N ALA A 1 -5.06 0.34 12.92
CA ALA A 1 -4.66 1.11 11.73
C ALA A 1 -3.54 2.09 12.09
N ILE A 2 -2.63 2.33 11.18
CA ILE A 2 -1.49 3.25 11.33
C ILE A 2 -1.79 4.50 10.49
N ASP A 3 -1.71 5.69 11.10
CA ASP A 3 -1.86 6.97 10.37
C ASP A 3 -0.56 7.28 9.60
N MET A 4 -0.56 6.99 8.29
CA MET A 4 0.58 7.20 7.40
C MET A 4 0.84 8.70 7.16
N THR A 5 -0.20 9.52 7.15
CA THR A 5 -0.06 10.97 7.00
C THR A 5 0.58 11.60 8.23
N GLU A 6 0.29 11.11 9.42
CA GLU A 6 0.99 11.54 10.63
C GLU A 6 2.45 11.07 10.66
N GLN A 7 2.74 9.84 10.20
CA GLN A 7 4.11 9.37 10.06
C GLN A 7 4.91 10.23 9.06
N ALA A 8 4.28 10.63 7.94
CA ALA A 8 4.88 11.56 6.98
C ALA A 8 5.18 12.92 7.62
N ARG A 9 4.22 13.49 8.36
CA ARG A 9 4.38 14.78 9.06
C ARG A 9 5.54 14.75 10.06
N LEU A 10 5.71 13.64 10.74
CA LEU A 10 6.79 13.42 11.71
C LEU A 10 8.14 13.05 11.07
N GLY A 11 8.22 12.97 9.73
CA GLY A 11 9.43 12.59 9.01
C GLY A 11 9.90 11.15 9.28
N LYS A 12 8.97 10.26 9.65
CA LYS A 12 9.26 8.86 10.01
C LYS A 12 9.21 7.90 8.82
N LEU A 13 8.71 8.35 7.67
CA LEU A 13 8.65 7.53 6.46
C LEU A 13 10.02 7.47 5.78
N ASP A 14 10.23 6.37 5.08
CA ASP A 14 11.42 6.21 4.24
C ASP A 14 11.32 7.08 2.98
N PRO A 15 12.45 7.57 2.44
CA PRO A 15 12.43 8.27 1.16
C PRO A 15 11.99 7.31 0.05
N VAL A 16 11.02 7.76 -0.76
CA VAL A 16 10.51 6.97 -1.88
C VAL A 16 11.28 7.32 -3.14
N ILE A 17 11.88 6.31 -3.76
CA ILE A 17 12.76 6.48 -4.91
C ILE A 17 12.25 5.66 -6.08
N GLY A 18 12.12 6.29 -7.25
CA GLY A 18 11.82 5.62 -8.50
C GLY A 18 10.39 5.13 -8.69
N ARG A 19 9.40 5.66 -7.95
CA ARG A 19 7.98 5.29 -8.02
C ARG A 19 7.05 6.46 -8.39
N GLU A 20 7.59 7.49 -9.03
CA GLU A 20 6.87 8.74 -9.35
C GLU A 20 5.61 8.51 -10.20
N ASP A 21 5.68 7.65 -11.20
CA ASP A 21 4.57 7.40 -12.11
C ASP A 21 3.44 6.63 -11.42
N GLU A 22 3.77 5.66 -10.58
CA GLU A 22 2.80 4.90 -9.79
C GLU A 22 2.15 5.77 -8.72
N ILE A 23 2.91 6.61 -8.02
CA ILE A 23 2.39 7.57 -7.04
C ILE A 23 1.43 8.54 -7.71
N ARG A 24 1.84 9.14 -8.83
CA ARG A 24 1.01 10.06 -9.61
C ARG A 24 -0.28 9.41 -10.11
N SER A 25 -0.18 8.18 -10.61
CA SER A 25 -1.34 7.42 -11.08
C SER A 25 -2.30 7.09 -9.94
N THR A 26 -1.78 6.73 -8.76
CA THR A 26 -2.58 6.46 -7.56
C THR A 26 -3.35 7.72 -7.13
N ILE A 27 -2.67 8.86 -7.04
CA ILE A 27 -3.29 10.16 -6.70
C ILE A 27 -4.35 10.55 -7.74
N ARG A 28 -4.06 10.36 -9.04
CA ARG A 28 -5.02 10.65 -10.13
C ARG A 28 -6.27 9.79 -10.02
N VAL A 29 -6.14 8.51 -9.70
CA VAL A 29 -7.29 7.62 -9.51
C VAL A 29 -8.10 8.04 -8.29
N LEU A 30 -7.46 8.33 -7.16
CA LEU A 30 -8.13 8.81 -5.95
C LEU A 30 -8.94 10.09 -6.19
N ALA A 31 -8.52 10.96 -7.12
CA ALA A 31 -9.21 12.20 -7.45
C ALA A 31 -10.42 12.01 -8.39
N ARG A 32 -10.64 10.82 -8.94
CA ARG A 32 -11.76 10.53 -9.84
C ARG A 32 -13.11 10.51 -9.10
N ARG A 33 -14.19 10.73 -9.87
CA ARG A 33 -15.57 10.56 -9.38
C ARG A 33 -16.04 9.10 -9.45
N ILE A 34 -15.55 8.34 -10.41
CA ILE A 34 -15.92 6.94 -10.68
C ILE A 34 -14.65 6.10 -10.73
N LYS A 35 -14.70 4.86 -10.26
CA LYS A 35 -13.55 3.97 -10.13
C LYS A 35 -12.40 4.69 -9.40
N SER A 36 -12.72 5.32 -8.29
CA SER A 36 -11.81 6.21 -7.55
C SER A 36 -10.97 5.49 -6.50
N ASN A 37 -10.99 4.16 -6.48
CA ASN A 37 -10.19 3.36 -5.58
C ASN A 37 -9.09 2.66 -6.39
N PRO A 38 -7.81 3.04 -6.20
CA PRO A 38 -6.71 2.37 -6.87
C PRO A 38 -6.46 0.98 -6.28
N CYS A 39 -6.10 0.02 -7.14
CA CYS A 39 -5.61 -1.28 -6.73
C CYS A 39 -4.21 -1.49 -7.32
N LEU A 40 -3.20 -1.49 -6.46
CA LEU A 40 -1.82 -1.74 -6.85
C LEU A 40 -1.62 -3.23 -7.09
N ILE A 41 -1.25 -3.58 -8.31
CA ILE A 41 -1.08 -4.97 -8.73
C ILE A 41 0.40 -5.24 -9.01
N GLY A 42 0.95 -6.20 -8.30
CA GLY A 42 2.34 -6.60 -8.49
C GLY A 42 2.78 -7.64 -7.49
N GLU A 43 3.89 -8.29 -7.78
CA GLU A 43 4.45 -9.35 -6.94
C GLU A 43 4.81 -8.84 -5.53
N PRO A 44 4.89 -9.73 -4.53
CA PRO A 44 5.39 -9.37 -3.20
C PRO A 44 6.82 -8.82 -3.27
N GLY A 45 7.16 -7.86 -2.40
CA GLY A 45 8.52 -7.33 -2.27
C GLY A 45 8.97 -6.34 -3.35
N ILE A 46 8.09 -5.92 -4.28
CA ILE A 46 8.45 -4.94 -5.33
C ILE A 46 8.32 -3.48 -4.90
N GLY A 47 7.86 -3.22 -3.66
CA GLY A 47 7.76 -1.86 -3.11
C GLY A 47 6.38 -1.22 -3.25
N LYS A 48 5.28 -1.98 -3.21
CA LYS A 48 3.91 -1.42 -3.21
C LYS A 48 3.67 -0.48 -2.03
N THR A 49 4.16 -0.84 -0.84
CA THR A 49 4.04 -0.02 0.37
C THR A 49 4.76 1.33 0.23
N ALA A 50 5.93 1.36 -0.42
CA ALA A 50 6.65 2.61 -0.69
C ALA A 50 5.82 3.61 -1.52
N ILE A 51 4.98 3.12 -2.45
CA ILE A 51 4.05 3.97 -3.21
C ILE A 51 3.07 4.67 -2.26
N ILE A 52 2.56 3.95 -1.26
CA ILE A 52 1.62 4.49 -0.27
C ILE A 52 2.30 5.54 0.62
N GLU A 53 3.54 5.29 1.02
CA GLU A 53 4.36 6.29 1.74
C GLU A 53 4.55 7.56 0.91
N GLY A 54 4.81 7.39 -0.39
CA GLY A 54 4.91 8.52 -1.32
C GLY A 54 3.59 9.29 -1.48
N VAL A 55 2.45 8.60 -1.51
CA VAL A 55 1.12 9.25 -1.52
C VAL A 55 0.90 10.04 -0.23
N ALA A 56 1.21 9.45 0.94
CA ALA A 56 1.09 10.11 2.23
C ALA A 56 1.96 11.39 2.30
N GLN A 57 3.19 11.32 1.81
CA GLN A 57 4.10 12.47 1.76
C GLN A 57 3.53 13.57 0.85
N ARG A 58 3.01 13.24 -0.34
CA ARG A 58 2.39 14.21 -1.25
C ARG A 58 1.15 14.89 -0.65
N ILE A 59 0.36 14.18 0.16
CA ILE A 59 -0.79 14.76 0.87
C ILE A 59 -0.30 15.81 1.88
N ILE A 60 0.74 15.50 2.65
CA ILE A 60 1.30 16.42 3.66
C ILE A 60 1.96 17.63 3.02
N ASP A 61 2.64 17.44 1.89
CA ASP A 61 3.27 18.51 1.10
C ASP A 61 2.24 19.34 0.30
N GLU A 62 0.95 19.00 0.40
CA GLU A 62 -0.15 19.60 -0.37
C GLU A 62 0.01 19.49 -1.91
N ASP A 63 0.88 18.59 -2.37
CA ASP A 63 1.13 18.31 -3.79
C ASP A 63 0.14 17.27 -4.35
N VAL A 64 -1.13 17.56 -4.14
CA VAL A 64 -2.28 16.75 -4.55
C VAL A 64 -3.44 17.63 -5.02
N PRO A 65 -4.37 17.10 -5.84
CA PRO A 65 -5.59 17.80 -6.20
C PRO A 65 -6.38 18.27 -4.96
N SER A 66 -7.11 19.38 -5.08
CA SER A 66 -7.83 20.03 -3.98
C SER A 66 -8.74 19.09 -3.18
N ILE A 67 -9.37 18.11 -3.87
CA ILE A 67 -10.24 17.11 -3.23
C ILE A 67 -9.49 16.20 -2.24
N LEU A 68 -8.17 16.05 -2.39
CA LEU A 68 -7.33 15.19 -1.55
C LEU A 68 -6.53 15.99 -0.51
N LYS A 69 -6.57 17.32 -0.59
CA LYS A 69 -5.95 18.18 0.44
C LYS A 69 -6.62 17.92 1.79
N ASN A 70 -5.84 17.90 2.84
CA ASN A 70 -6.27 17.59 4.21
C ASN A 70 -6.87 16.19 4.39
N SER A 71 -6.75 15.28 3.42
CA SER A 71 -7.14 13.89 3.65
C SER A 71 -6.18 13.19 4.60
N LYS A 72 -6.67 12.15 5.27
CA LYS A 72 -5.85 11.25 6.08
C LYS A 72 -5.73 9.90 5.39
N LEU A 73 -4.53 9.35 5.42
CA LEU A 73 -4.25 8.02 4.89
C LEU A 73 -3.87 7.08 6.03
N PHE A 74 -4.66 6.04 6.23
CA PHE A 74 -4.43 5.00 7.22
C PHE A 74 -4.06 3.68 6.55
N SER A 75 -3.07 3.00 7.09
CA SER A 75 -2.77 1.60 6.73
C SER A 75 -3.51 0.66 7.67
N LEU A 76 -4.31 -0.24 7.11
CA LEU A 76 -5.03 -1.28 7.83
C LEU A 76 -4.27 -2.61 7.74
N ASP A 77 -3.84 -3.11 8.88
CA ASP A 77 -3.22 -4.43 8.98
C ASP A 77 -4.31 -5.49 9.21
N LEU A 78 -4.59 -6.28 8.18
CA LEU A 78 -5.57 -7.37 8.25
C LEU A 78 -5.10 -8.49 9.18
N ALA A 79 -3.80 -8.76 9.25
CA ALA A 79 -3.26 -9.78 10.14
C ALA A 79 -3.46 -9.38 11.60
N ALA A 80 -3.26 -8.11 11.94
CA ALA A 80 -3.55 -7.59 13.28
C ALA A 80 -5.04 -7.66 13.64
N LEU A 81 -5.94 -7.49 12.66
CA LEU A 81 -7.39 -7.64 12.88
C LEU A 81 -7.79 -9.09 13.14
N THR A 82 -7.12 -10.04 12.50
CA THR A 82 -7.36 -11.48 12.71
C THR A 82 -6.66 -12.02 13.96
N ALA A 83 -5.59 -11.37 14.42
CA ALA A 83 -4.85 -11.78 15.61
C ALA A 83 -5.78 -11.77 16.85
N GLY A 84 -5.89 -12.91 17.52
CA GLY A 84 -6.75 -13.09 18.68
C GLY A 84 -8.26 -13.16 18.39
N ALA A 85 -8.68 -13.17 17.13
CA ALA A 85 -10.04 -13.52 16.76
C ALA A 85 -10.21 -15.04 16.89
N LYS A 86 -11.03 -15.48 17.84
CA LYS A 86 -11.31 -16.90 18.06
C LYS A 86 -12.33 -17.43 17.03
N TYR A 87 -13.16 -16.56 16.51
CA TYR A 87 -14.23 -16.86 15.55
C TYR A 87 -14.20 -15.89 14.38
N LYS A 88 -14.69 -16.32 13.22
CA LYS A 88 -14.78 -15.50 12.00
C LYS A 88 -15.57 -14.19 12.24
N GLY A 89 -16.60 -14.23 13.08
CA GLY A 89 -17.41 -13.06 13.44
C GLY A 89 -16.64 -11.95 14.16
N ASP A 90 -15.62 -12.30 14.95
CA ASP A 90 -14.82 -11.30 15.68
C ASP A 90 -14.05 -10.37 14.72
N PHE A 91 -13.55 -10.91 13.62
CA PHE A 91 -12.86 -10.14 12.58
C PHE A 91 -13.84 -9.17 11.89
N GLU A 92 -15.01 -9.68 11.50
CA GLU A 92 -16.03 -8.86 10.84
C GLU A 92 -16.53 -7.73 11.74
N GLU A 93 -16.71 -8.00 13.04
CA GLU A 93 -17.13 -7.00 14.00
C GLU A 93 -16.08 -5.91 14.20
N ARG A 94 -14.79 -6.27 14.26
CA ARG A 94 -13.69 -5.31 14.33
C ARG A 94 -13.60 -4.45 13.07
N LEU A 95 -13.75 -5.06 11.89
CA LEU A 95 -13.75 -4.33 10.62
C LEU A 95 -14.94 -3.38 10.53
N LYS A 96 -16.14 -3.81 10.95
CA LYS A 96 -17.33 -2.94 11.06
C LYS A 96 -17.08 -1.75 11.99
N GLY A 97 -16.44 -1.99 13.13
CA GLY A 97 -16.06 -0.92 14.07
C GLY A 97 -15.16 0.13 13.42
N VAL A 98 -14.12 -0.31 12.71
CA VAL A 98 -13.21 0.60 11.98
C VAL A 98 -13.96 1.39 10.91
N ILE A 99 -14.81 0.75 10.11
CA ILE A 99 -15.57 1.42 9.05
C ILE A 99 -16.55 2.44 9.65
N LYS A 100 -17.24 2.10 10.73
CA LYS A 100 -18.16 3.00 11.41
C LYS A 100 -17.45 4.24 11.94
N GLU A 101 -16.29 4.08 12.58
CA GLU A 101 -15.47 5.19 13.05
C GLU A 101 -15.02 6.11 11.91
N ILE A 102 -14.67 5.52 10.76
CA ILE A 102 -14.33 6.27 9.55
C ILE A 102 -15.55 7.05 9.04
N GLU A 103 -16.71 6.43 8.94
CA GLU A 103 -17.94 7.07 8.47
C GLU A 103 -18.36 8.24 9.37
N GLU A 104 -18.26 8.10 10.68
CA GLU A 104 -18.58 9.15 11.66
C GLU A 104 -17.62 10.37 11.56
N ASN A 105 -16.39 10.15 11.11
CA ASN A 105 -15.38 11.20 10.94
C ASN A 105 -15.29 11.74 9.51
N SER A 106 -15.88 11.07 8.52
CA SER A 106 -15.77 11.39 7.09
C SER A 106 -16.44 12.73 6.71
N GLU A 107 -17.39 13.22 7.50
CA GLU A 107 -18.01 14.53 7.28
C GLU A 107 -17.01 15.69 7.47
N LYS A 108 -15.97 15.49 8.27
CA LYS A 108 -14.95 16.49 8.57
C LYS A 108 -13.73 16.42 7.68
N GLN A 109 -13.40 15.23 7.20
CA GLN A 109 -12.16 14.96 6.50
C GLN A 109 -12.24 13.69 5.66
N LEU A 110 -11.77 13.73 4.40
CA LEU A 110 -11.69 12.53 3.58
C LEU A 110 -10.69 11.54 4.17
N ILE A 111 -11.12 10.30 4.34
CA ILE A 111 -10.28 9.22 4.83
C ILE A 111 -9.96 8.26 3.69
N ILE A 112 -8.68 7.97 3.54
CA ILE A 112 -8.15 7.00 2.59
C ILE A 112 -7.62 5.83 3.39
N LEU A 113 -8.08 4.63 3.09
CA LEU A 113 -7.66 3.40 3.76
C LEU A 113 -6.80 2.56 2.83
N PHE A 114 -5.57 2.32 3.20
CA PHE A 114 -4.71 1.36 2.51
C PHE A 114 -4.91 -0.03 3.10
N ILE A 115 -5.16 -1.01 2.24
CA ILE A 115 -5.35 -2.42 2.60
C ILE A 115 -4.42 -3.26 1.75
N ASP A 116 -3.37 -3.76 2.37
CA ASP A 116 -2.50 -4.75 1.73
C ASP A 116 -3.21 -6.11 1.71
N GLU A 117 -2.86 -6.95 0.72
CA GLU A 117 -3.48 -8.27 0.53
C GLU A 117 -5.03 -8.18 0.51
N ILE A 118 -5.59 -7.16 -0.18
CA ILE A 118 -7.03 -6.86 -0.16
C ILE A 118 -7.90 -8.06 -0.55
N HIS A 119 -7.37 -9.02 -1.31
CA HIS A 119 -8.05 -10.26 -1.66
C HIS A 119 -8.42 -11.11 -0.43
N MET A 120 -7.72 -10.95 0.70
CA MET A 120 -8.04 -11.64 1.94
C MET A 120 -9.41 -11.24 2.53
N LEU A 121 -9.94 -10.08 2.14
CA LEU A 121 -11.29 -9.65 2.53
C LEU A 121 -12.38 -10.39 1.77
N MET A 122 -12.02 -11.02 0.66
CA MET A 122 -12.93 -11.72 -0.23
C MET A 122 -12.87 -13.21 0.05
N GLY A 123 -13.84 -13.75 0.76
CA GLY A 123 -13.94 -15.17 1.06
C GLY A 123 -14.90 -15.90 0.11
N ASN A 124 -15.00 -17.21 0.30
CA ASN A 124 -15.88 -18.07 -0.49
C ASN A 124 -17.31 -18.08 0.09
N GLY A 125 -18.10 -17.01 -0.11
CA GLY A 125 -19.52 -17.07 0.27
C GLY A 125 -20.20 -15.75 0.64
N LYS A 126 -21.45 -15.85 1.10
CA LYS A 126 -22.35 -14.71 1.42
C LYS A 126 -21.87 -13.85 2.60
N ASP A 127 -20.96 -14.35 3.42
CA ASP A 127 -20.43 -13.68 4.62
C ASP A 127 -19.03 -13.12 4.38
N ASP A 128 -18.89 -12.35 3.30
CA ASP A 128 -17.62 -11.77 2.90
C ASP A 128 -17.37 -10.45 3.64
N ALA A 129 -16.21 -10.31 4.26
CA ALA A 129 -15.77 -9.04 4.84
C ALA A 129 -15.80 -7.90 3.81
N ALA A 130 -15.66 -8.23 2.53
CA ALA A 130 -15.86 -7.33 1.41
C ALA A 130 -17.26 -6.67 1.41
N ASN A 131 -18.30 -7.37 1.86
CA ASN A 131 -19.67 -6.82 1.93
C ASN A 131 -19.80 -5.69 2.97
N ILE A 132 -18.89 -5.63 3.93
CA ILE A 132 -18.80 -4.55 4.93
C ILE A 132 -18.26 -3.27 4.27
N LEU A 133 -17.29 -3.40 3.35
CA LEU A 133 -16.70 -2.26 2.65
C LEU A 133 -17.57 -1.71 1.53
N LYS A 134 -18.36 -2.55 0.84
CA LYS A 134 -19.18 -2.16 -0.33
C LYS A 134 -20.09 -0.96 -0.08
N PRO A 135 -20.84 -0.88 1.05
CA PRO A 135 -21.68 0.28 1.34
C PRO A 135 -20.86 1.56 1.58
N ALA A 136 -19.77 1.48 2.32
CA ALA A 136 -18.89 2.63 2.62
C ALA A 136 -18.26 3.21 1.35
N LEU A 137 -17.79 2.35 0.45
CA LEU A 137 -17.27 2.74 -0.87
C LEU A 137 -18.35 3.40 -1.76
N SER A 138 -19.61 3.03 -1.58
CA SER A 138 -20.71 3.59 -2.38
C SER A 138 -21.13 4.98 -1.95
N ARG A 139 -20.99 5.31 -0.66
CA ARG A 139 -21.37 6.62 -0.09
C ARG A 139 -20.33 7.71 -0.34
N GLY A 140 -19.11 7.36 -0.77
CA GLY A 140 -18.07 8.32 -1.15
C GLY A 140 -17.30 8.95 0.02
N GLY A 141 -17.65 8.64 1.26
CA GLY A 141 -16.93 9.13 2.45
C GLY A 141 -15.61 8.41 2.74
N LEU A 142 -15.43 7.21 2.17
CA LEU A 142 -14.24 6.39 2.28
C LEU A 142 -13.67 6.14 0.89
N LYS A 143 -12.36 6.28 0.75
CA LYS A 143 -11.59 5.78 -0.39
C LYS A 143 -10.65 4.68 0.07
N VAL A 144 -10.44 3.70 -0.80
CA VAL A 144 -9.58 2.55 -0.50
C VAL A 144 -8.48 2.44 -1.55
N ILE A 145 -7.26 2.24 -1.10
CA ILE A 145 -6.14 1.78 -1.93
C ILE A 145 -5.94 0.31 -1.58
N GLY A 146 -6.16 -0.57 -2.54
CA GLY A 146 -5.87 -2.00 -2.38
C GLY A 146 -4.48 -2.35 -2.91
N ALA A 147 -3.88 -3.39 -2.38
CA ALA A 147 -2.69 -4.02 -2.95
C ALA A 147 -2.89 -5.53 -3.02
N THR A 148 -2.47 -6.14 -4.12
CA THR A 148 -2.56 -7.60 -4.33
C THR A 148 -1.64 -8.03 -5.46
N THR A 149 -1.53 -9.33 -5.69
CA THR A 149 -0.85 -9.88 -6.87
C THR A 149 -1.78 -9.95 -8.08
N ASN A 150 -1.18 -10.11 -9.28
CA ASN A 150 -1.95 -10.25 -10.52
C ASN A 150 -2.83 -11.50 -10.52
N ASN A 151 -2.31 -12.61 -9.98
CA ASN A 151 -3.03 -13.88 -9.93
C ASN A 151 -4.26 -13.79 -9.01
N GLU A 152 -4.09 -13.21 -7.84
CA GLU A 152 -5.17 -13.04 -6.86
C GLU A 152 -6.23 -12.03 -7.33
N TYR A 153 -5.79 -10.94 -7.97
CA TYR A 153 -6.72 -9.99 -8.58
C TYR A 153 -7.66 -10.67 -9.57
N ARG A 154 -7.09 -11.41 -10.55
CA ARG A 154 -7.88 -12.12 -11.56
C ARG A 154 -8.72 -13.26 -10.98
N ALA A 155 -8.17 -14.00 -10.02
CA ALA A 155 -8.85 -15.14 -9.44
C ALA A 155 -10.04 -14.73 -8.57
N ILE A 156 -9.95 -13.61 -7.87
CA ILE A 156 -10.84 -13.23 -6.77
C ILE A 156 -11.55 -11.90 -7.05
N ILE A 157 -10.81 -10.79 -7.23
CA ILE A 157 -11.38 -9.43 -7.25
C ILE A 157 -12.13 -9.16 -8.56
N GLU A 158 -11.57 -9.56 -9.70
CA GLU A 158 -12.17 -9.36 -11.01
C GLU A 158 -13.52 -10.07 -11.16
N LYS A 159 -13.75 -11.14 -10.40
CA LYS A 159 -15.01 -11.89 -10.39
C LYS A 159 -16.11 -11.22 -9.57
N ASP A 160 -15.76 -10.31 -8.66
CA ASP A 160 -16.74 -9.53 -7.90
C ASP A 160 -17.07 -8.24 -8.64
N GLY A 161 -18.15 -8.23 -9.41
CA GLY A 161 -18.55 -7.08 -10.21
C GLY A 161 -18.83 -5.80 -9.40
N ALA A 162 -19.05 -5.89 -8.10
CA ALA A 162 -19.23 -4.72 -7.24
C ALA A 162 -17.87 -4.06 -6.93
N PHE A 163 -16.81 -4.85 -6.73
CA PHE A 163 -15.45 -4.36 -6.56
C PHE A 163 -14.85 -3.89 -7.88
N GLU A 164 -15.00 -4.69 -8.94
CA GLU A 164 -14.47 -4.36 -10.28
C GLU A 164 -14.94 -2.98 -10.77
N ARG A 165 -16.17 -2.61 -10.51
CA ARG A 165 -16.75 -1.30 -10.89
C ARG A 165 -16.21 -0.13 -10.07
N ARG A 166 -15.60 -0.37 -8.91
CA ARG A 166 -15.14 0.66 -7.97
C ARG A 166 -13.63 0.82 -7.93
N PHE A 167 -12.90 -0.20 -8.39
CA PHE A 167 -11.44 -0.20 -8.39
C PHE A 167 -10.85 0.04 -9.77
N GLN A 168 -9.73 0.76 -9.80
CA GLN A 168 -8.89 0.94 -10.97
C GLN A 168 -7.52 0.31 -10.70
N THR A 169 -7.12 -0.62 -11.54
CA THR A 169 -5.82 -1.29 -11.43
C THR A 169 -4.67 -0.37 -11.81
N ILE A 170 -3.59 -0.47 -11.05
CA ILE A 170 -2.31 0.18 -11.32
C ILE A 170 -1.24 -0.91 -11.25
N ASN A 171 -0.62 -1.21 -12.38
CA ASN A 171 0.44 -2.20 -12.43
C ASN A 171 1.74 -1.63 -11.85
N VAL A 172 2.32 -2.37 -10.91
CA VAL A 172 3.59 -2.07 -10.28
C VAL A 172 4.60 -3.10 -10.75
N ALA A 173 5.59 -2.67 -11.53
CA ALA A 173 6.63 -3.55 -12.03
C ALA A 173 7.77 -3.74 -11.01
N GLU A 174 8.41 -4.90 -11.06
CA GLU A 174 9.68 -5.11 -10.36
C GLU A 174 10.71 -4.11 -10.85
N PRO A 175 11.42 -3.39 -9.96
CA PRO A 175 12.45 -2.45 -10.37
C PRO A 175 13.63 -3.18 -11.04
N THR A 176 14.26 -2.52 -11.97
CA THR A 176 15.51 -2.99 -12.57
C THR A 176 16.64 -2.98 -11.53
N VAL A 177 17.73 -3.68 -11.80
CA VAL A 177 18.94 -3.62 -10.96
C VAL A 177 19.41 -2.18 -10.75
N ARG A 178 19.42 -1.36 -11.82
CA ARG A 178 19.79 0.05 -11.75
C ARG A 178 18.88 0.86 -10.83
N GLN A 179 17.57 0.66 -10.94
CA GLN A 179 16.59 1.32 -10.07
C GLN A 179 16.73 0.84 -8.62
N THR A 180 16.99 -0.45 -8.42
CA THR A 180 17.24 -1.01 -7.09
C THR A 180 18.48 -0.41 -6.43
N VAL A 181 19.58 -0.24 -7.17
CA VAL A 181 20.78 0.46 -6.66
C VAL A 181 20.44 1.88 -6.20
N ALA A 182 19.61 2.62 -6.96
CA ALA A 182 19.18 3.96 -6.56
C ALA A 182 18.33 3.92 -5.27
N ILE A 183 17.45 2.93 -5.12
CA ILE A 183 16.67 2.71 -3.89
C ILE A 183 17.60 2.43 -2.70
N LEU A 184 18.55 1.51 -2.85
CA LEU A 184 19.51 1.18 -1.81
C LEU A 184 20.35 2.38 -1.38
N ARG A 185 20.80 3.22 -2.34
CA ARG A 185 21.52 4.46 -2.06
C ARG A 185 20.69 5.44 -1.25
N GLY A 186 19.41 5.55 -1.53
CA GLY A 186 18.50 6.41 -0.78
C GLY A 186 18.27 5.93 0.65
N LEU A 187 18.30 4.63 0.88
CA LEU A 187 18.11 4.01 2.19
C LEU A 187 19.42 3.84 2.98
N GLN A 188 20.57 3.91 2.31
CA GLN A 188 21.91 3.71 2.89
C GLN A 188 22.13 4.46 4.21
N PRO A 189 21.80 5.77 4.34
CA PRO A 189 22.03 6.49 5.60
C PRO A 189 21.27 5.89 6.79
N LYS A 190 20.07 5.39 6.57
CA LYS A 190 19.27 4.76 7.63
C LYS A 190 19.86 3.43 8.08
N TYR A 191 20.30 2.60 7.15
CA TYR A 191 20.98 1.33 7.45
C TYR A 191 22.30 1.56 8.16
N GLU A 192 23.10 2.54 7.71
CA GLU A 192 24.36 2.91 8.37
C GLU A 192 24.15 3.36 9.81
N ILE A 193 23.12 4.17 10.06
CA ILE A 193 22.78 4.61 11.42
C ILE A 193 22.30 3.44 12.27
N HIS A 194 21.43 2.57 11.70
CA HIS A 194 20.86 1.46 12.44
C HIS A 194 21.92 0.44 12.87
N HIS A 195 22.83 0.09 11.97
CA HIS A 195 23.86 -0.92 12.23
C HIS A 195 25.18 -0.34 12.77
N GLY A 196 25.32 0.98 12.80
CA GLY A 196 26.54 1.64 13.27
C GLY A 196 27.78 1.37 12.39
N VAL A 197 27.57 1.11 11.10
CA VAL A 197 28.63 0.79 10.12
C VAL A 197 28.51 1.65 8.88
N ARG A 198 29.60 1.79 8.14
CA ARG A 198 29.58 2.40 6.80
C ARG A 198 29.37 1.32 5.75
N ILE A 199 28.47 1.58 4.82
CA ILE A 199 28.16 0.69 3.69
C ILE A 199 28.79 1.28 2.43
N LEU A 200 29.69 0.54 1.79
CA LEU A 200 30.29 0.98 0.54
C LEU A 200 29.29 0.95 -0.62
N ASP A 201 29.38 1.92 -1.53
CA ASP A 201 28.52 1.94 -2.72
C ASP A 201 28.66 0.66 -3.55
N SER A 202 29.86 0.10 -3.64
CA SER A 202 30.10 -1.18 -4.30
C SER A 202 29.35 -2.35 -3.67
N ALA A 203 29.11 -2.32 -2.37
CA ALA A 203 28.31 -3.34 -1.68
C ALA A 203 26.83 -3.24 -2.09
N LEU A 204 26.28 -2.03 -2.23
CA LEU A 204 24.90 -1.81 -2.69
C LEU A 204 24.72 -2.29 -4.13
N VAL A 205 25.65 -1.97 -5.02
CA VAL A 205 25.64 -2.45 -6.42
C VAL A 205 25.69 -3.97 -6.47
N THR A 206 26.62 -4.56 -5.70
CA THR A 206 26.79 -6.03 -5.64
C THR A 206 25.53 -6.70 -5.07
N ALA A 207 24.95 -6.16 -4.00
CA ALA A 207 23.70 -6.72 -3.42
C ALA A 207 22.57 -6.77 -4.44
N ALA A 208 22.34 -5.69 -5.20
CA ALA A 208 21.30 -5.65 -6.23
C ALA A 208 21.55 -6.67 -7.36
N GLN A 209 22.82 -6.81 -7.79
CA GLN A 209 23.20 -7.75 -8.84
C GLN A 209 23.08 -9.20 -8.39
N LEU A 210 23.56 -9.52 -7.18
CA LEU A 210 23.51 -10.88 -6.63
C LEU A 210 22.08 -11.28 -6.30
N ALA A 211 21.27 -10.40 -5.74
CA ALA A 211 19.87 -10.67 -5.49
C ALA A 211 19.14 -11.06 -6.77
N LYS A 212 19.31 -10.30 -7.85
CA LYS A 212 18.70 -10.60 -9.14
C LYS A 212 19.15 -11.94 -9.73
N ARG A 213 20.42 -12.28 -9.56
CA ARG A 213 21.02 -13.48 -10.15
C ARG A 213 20.74 -14.74 -9.35
N TYR A 214 20.82 -14.68 -8.02
CA TYR A 214 20.83 -15.86 -7.16
C TYR A 214 19.58 -16.03 -6.29
N LEU A 215 18.70 -15.02 -6.25
CA LEU A 215 17.42 -15.10 -5.52
C LEU A 215 16.22 -14.99 -6.48
N PRO A 216 16.06 -15.91 -7.45
CA PRO A 216 15.04 -15.78 -8.50
C PRO A 216 13.61 -15.90 -7.97
N TYR A 217 13.42 -16.48 -6.77
CA TYR A 217 12.12 -16.65 -6.12
C TYR A 217 11.68 -15.41 -5.32
N ARG A 218 12.57 -14.44 -5.14
CA ARG A 218 12.31 -13.17 -4.46
C ARG A 218 12.45 -12.02 -5.44
N ARG A 219 11.79 -10.92 -5.16
CA ARG A 219 11.76 -9.76 -6.06
C ARG A 219 12.59 -8.61 -5.52
N LEU A 220 13.15 -7.85 -6.46
CA LEU A 220 13.75 -6.56 -6.14
C LEU A 220 12.64 -5.55 -5.79
N PRO A 221 12.86 -4.60 -4.88
CA PRO A 221 14.13 -4.35 -4.16
C PRO A 221 14.29 -5.20 -2.89
N ASP A 222 13.25 -5.89 -2.42
CA ASP A 222 13.19 -6.59 -1.14
C ASP A 222 14.35 -7.59 -0.97
N SER A 223 14.59 -8.42 -1.99
CA SER A 223 15.69 -9.38 -1.98
C SER A 223 17.08 -8.75 -1.88
N ALA A 224 17.26 -7.53 -2.41
CA ALA A 224 18.53 -6.82 -2.30
C ALA A 224 18.67 -6.10 -0.96
N LEU A 225 17.56 -5.60 -0.40
CA LEU A 225 17.53 -5.03 0.94
C LEU A 225 17.95 -6.07 1.98
N ASP A 226 17.43 -7.29 1.90
CA ASP A 226 17.82 -8.38 2.81
C ASP A 226 19.31 -8.75 2.73
N LEU A 227 19.98 -8.53 1.59
CA LEU A 227 21.41 -8.76 1.47
C LEU A 227 22.26 -7.62 2.06
N VAL A 228 21.66 -6.43 2.19
CA VAL A 228 22.33 -5.26 2.78
C VAL A 228 22.13 -5.24 4.29
N ASP A 229 20.97 -5.67 4.79
CA ASP A 229 20.59 -5.71 6.19
C ASP A 229 21.30 -6.84 6.95
#